data_bf30a9f4189c6e0e6714f5ae747bf68c
#
_entry.id   bf30a9f4189c6e0e6714f5ae747bf68c
#
_cell.length_a   1.000
_cell.length_b   1.000
_cell.length_c   1.000
_cell.angle_alpha   90.00
_cell.angle_beta   90.00
_cell.angle_gamma   90.00
#
_symmetry.space_group_name_H-M   'P 1'
#
loop_
_entity.id
_entity.type
_entity.pdbx_description
1 polymer ?
#
loop_
_entity_poly.entity_id
_entity_poly.type
_entity_poly.pdbx_seq_one_letter_code
_entity_poly.pdbx_strand_id
1 'polypeptide(L)'
;MSNCKTIAICNQKGGVGKTTTTVNLGVGLAMQGKKVLLIDADPQGDLTTCLGWKDTDNLGITLATKLTDVINETMNDPTVGILHHDEGVDLIPANLELSAMEFNLVNAMSRETALRNYLSEVKEKYDYILIDCMPSLGMVTINALSAADSVIIPVQAQYLPAKGMTQLVQTISRVKKRINPGLKIDGMLLTLVDSRTNLAKSTVEALRENFGSQIKMYRTYIPIAVKAAETSSKGKSIFAYEPGSTVSKAYTEFTKEVLADGRKKERLHSHEAR
;
A
#
# COMPACT_ATOMS: atom_id res chain seq x y z
N MET A 1 19.77 -5.73 11.41
CA MET A 1 18.84 -4.86 10.64
C MET A 1 17.55 -5.63 10.46
N SER A 2 16.42 -5.02 10.69
CA SER A 2 15.11 -5.66 10.51
C SER A 2 14.94 -6.11 9.07
N ASN A 3 14.49 -7.36 8.84
CA ASN A 3 14.21 -7.91 7.49
C ASN A 3 12.80 -7.51 7.01
N CYS A 4 12.14 -6.57 7.69
CA CYS A 4 10.80 -6.09 7.36
C CYS A 4 10.83 -5.28 6.07
N LYS A 5 9.94 -5.59 5.13
CA LYS A 5 9.77 -4.85 3.89
C LYS A 5 8.53 -3.97 3.96
N THR A 6 8.73 -2.65 3.87
CA THR A 6 7.64 -1.66 3.82
C THR A 6 7.30 -1.30 2.37
N ILE A 7 6.03 -1.48 1.98
CA ILE A 7 5.54 -1.25 0.61
C ILE A 7 4.40 -0.23 0.65
N ALA A 8 4.53 0.88 -0.06
CA ALA A 8 3.44 1.82 -0.27
C ALA A 8 2.62 1.43 -1.51
N ILE A 9 1.29 1.38 -1.37
CA ILE A 9 0.36 1.13 -2.46
C ILE A 9 -0.21 2.47 -2.90
N CYS A 10 0.35 3.07 -3.95
CA CYS A 10 0.09 4.45 -4.32
C CYS A 10 -0.46 4.60 -5.74
N ASN A 11 -1.48 5.43 -5.90
CA ASN A 11 -1.89 6.03 -7.16
C ASN A 11 -2.72 7.28 -6.88
N GLN A 12 -2.52 8.34 -7.67
CA GLN A 12 -3.26 9.60 -7.60
C GLN A 12 -4.73 9.46 -8.02
N LYS A 13 -5.04 8.44 -8.84
CA LYS A 13 -6.40 8.18 -9.29
C LYS A 13 -7.17 7.40 -8.21
N GLY A 14 -8.37 7.87 -7.89
CA GLY A 14 -9.33 7.13 -7.07
C GLY A 14 -9.88 5.91 -7.81
N GLY A 15 -10.35 4.88 -7.07
CA GLY A 15 -11.01 3.72 -7.63
C GLY A 15 -10.14 2.76 -8.44
N VAL A 16 -8.81 2.87 -8.38
CA VAL A 16 -7.89 1.95 -9.09
C VAL A 16 -7.59 0.66 -8.31
N GLY A 17 -8.25 0.43 -7.18
CA GLY A 17 -8.08 -0.78 -6.38
C GLY A 17 -6.87 -0.75 -5.44
N LYS A 18 -6.44 0.41 -4.95
CA LYS A 18 -5.37 0.52 -3.93
C LYS A 18 -5.73 -0.27 -2.68
N THR A 19 -6.81 0.10 -2.03
CA THR A 19 -7.32 -0.53 -0.79
C THR A 19 -7.58 -2.02 -0.98
N THR A 20 -8.27 -2.41 -2.07
CA THR A 20 -8.50 -3.82 -2.40
C THR A 20 -7.18 -4.58 -2.58
N THR A 21 -6.17 -3.96 -3.18
CA THR A 21 -4.84 -4.57 -3.34
C THR A 21 -4.13 -4.68 -2.00
N THR A 22 -4.22 -3.65 -1.14
CA THR A 22 -3.59 -3.66 0.20
C THR A 22 -4.17 -4.78 1.05
N VAL A 23 -5.50 -4.91 1.13
CA VAL A 23 -6.18 -6.00 1.87
C VAL A 23 -5.73 -7.36 1.34
N ASN A 24 -5.90 -7.60 0.04
CA ASN A 24 -5.71 -8.94 -0.51
C ASN A 24 -4.23 -9.32 -0.64
N LEU A 25 -3.32 -8.39 -0.87
CA LEU A 25 -1.90 -8.67 -0.78
C LEU A 25 -1.48 -8.97 0.67
N GLY A 26 -1.98 -8.18 1.63
CA GLY A 26 -1.68 -8.38 3.05
C GLY A 26 -2.13 -9.75 3.56
N VAL A 27 -3.40 -10.09 3.33
CA VAL A 27 -3.93 -11.41 3.69
C VAL A 27 -3.22 -12.52 2.91
N GLY A 28 -2.96 -12.32 1.62
CA GLY A 28 -2.20 -13.29 0.81
C GLY A 28 -0.79 -13.56 1.37
N LEU A 29 -0.10 -12.54 1.88
CA LEU A 29 1.19 -12.68 2.56
C LEU A 29 1.05 -13.40 3.90
N ALA A 30 0.02 -13.09 4.69
CA ALA A 30 -0.28 -13.76 5.96
C ALA A 30 -0.56 -15.26 5.74
N MET A 31 -1.30 -15.62 4.69
CA MET A 31 -1.53 -17.03 4.28
C MET A 31 -0.22 -17.76 3.90
N GLN A 32 0.84 -17.02 3.56
CA GLN A 32 2.19 -17.57 3.32
C GLN A 32 3.07 -17.55 4.59
N GLY A 33 2.46 -17.40 5.76
CA GLY A 33 3.14 -17.40 7.07
C GLY A 33 3.93 -16.13 7.38
N LYS A 34 3.64 -15.00 6.71
CA LYS A 34 4.28 -13.71 6.99
C LYS A 34 3.52 -12.94 8.04
N LYS A 35 4.24 -12.26 8.94
CA LYS A 35 3.68 -11.27 9.86
C LYS A 35 3.47 -9.97 9.10
N VAL A 36 2.24 -9.49 9.00
CA VAL A 36 1.87 -8.35 8.15
C VAL A 36 1.16 -7.28 8.95
N LEU A 37 1.65 -6.05 8.84
CA LEU A 37 0.97 -4.84 9.31
C LEU A 37 0.44 -4.06 8.10
N LEU A 38 -0.83 -3.73 8.16
CA LEU A 38 -1.49 -2.83 7.22
C LEU A 38 -1.61 -1.44 7.84
N ILE A 39 -1.39 -0.40 7.06
CA ILE A 39 -1.53 0.98 7.51
C ILE A 39 -2.53 1.67 6.60
N ASP A 40 -3.61 2.13 7.19
CA ASP A 40 -4.58 2.98 6.51
C ASP A 40 -4.06 4.42 6.51
N ALA A 41 -3.64 4.92 5.36
CA ALA A 41 -3.14 6.28 5.18
C ALA A 41 -4.09 7.10 4.28
N ASP A 42 -5.40 6.79 4.36
CA ASP A 42 -6.46 7.56 3.73
C ASP A 42 -7.44 8.04 4.81
N PRO A 43 -7.75 9.37 4.91
CA PRO A 43 -8.73 9.90 5.85
C PRO A 43 -10.13 9.30 5.70
N GLN A 44 -10.44 8.69 4.56
CA GLN A 44 -11.73 8.03 4.35
C GLN A 44 -11.87 6.74 5.16
N GLY A 45 -10.77 6.16 5.67
CA GLY A 45 -10.80 4.95 6.47
C GLY A 45 -11.26 3.71 5.69
N ASP A 46 -11.07 3.72 4.36
CA ASP A 46 -11.57 2.64 3.50
C ASP A 46 -10.92 1.30 3.81
N LEU A 47 -9.61 1.27 4.09
CA LEU A 47 -8.91 0.04 4.48
C LEU A 47 -9.45 -0.50 5.81
N THR A 48 -9.64 0.40 6.77
CA THR A 48 -10.20 0.11 8.10
C THR A 48 -11.59 -0.51 7.98
N THR A 49 -12.44 0.11 7.18
CA THR A 49 -13.81 -0.37 6.92
C THR A 49 -13.83 -1.70 6.16
N CYS A 50 -12.92 -1.88 5.17
CA CYS A 50 -12.78 -3.12 4.40
C CYS A 50 -12.36 -4.31 5.26
N LEU A 51 -11.74 -4.07 6.40
CA LEU A 51 -11.36 -5.10 7.38
C LEU A 51 -12.37 -5.22 8.54
N GLY A 52 -13.56 -4.61 8.43
CA GLY A 52 -14.69 -4.83 9.32
C GLY A 52 -14.89 -3.79 10.41
N TRP A 53 -13.98 -2.86 10.61
CA TRP A 53 -14.17 -1.75 11.57
C TRP A 53 -14.96 -0.62 10.92
N LYS A 54 -16.30 -0.70 11.03
CA LYS A 54 -17.22 0.23 10.34
C LYS A 54 -17.39 1.58 11.03
N ASP A 55 -17.23 1.61 12.35
CA ASP A 55 -17.37 2.80 13.17
C ASP A 55 -15.96 3.42 13.40
N THR A 56 -15.41 3.98 12.35
CA THR A 56 -14.05 4.53 12.35
C THR A 56 -13.91 5.76 13.23
N ASP A 57 -14.98 6.54 13.41
CA ASP A 57 -14.96 7.79 14.19
C ASP A 57 -14.84 7.55 15.70
N ASN A 58 -15.23 6.36 16.18
CA ASN A 58 -15.09 5.96 17.58
C ASN A 58 -13.81 5.17 17.87
N LEU A 59 -12.88 5.06 16.92
CA LEU A 59 -11.56 4.46 17.16
C LEU A 59 -10.70 5.46 17.94
N GLY A 60 -10.36 5.14 19.17
CA GLY A 60 -9.61 6.03 20.07
C GLY A 60 -8.15 6.24 19.65
N ILE A 61 -7.57 5.33 18.88
CA ILE A 61 -6.17 5.39 18.39
C ILE A 61 -6.13 5.06 16.93
N THR A 62 -5.64 6.01 16.13
CA THR A 62 -5.55 5.95 14.68
C THR A 62 -4.15 6.33 14.21
N LEU A 63 -3.90 6.28 12.91
CA LEU A 63 -2.65 6.78 12.33
C LEU A 63 -2.43 8.27 12.67
N ALA A 64 -3.50 9.08 12.71
CA ALA A 64 -3.40 10.49 13.11
C ALA A 64 -2.87 10.64 14.54
N THR A 65 -3.36 9.83 15.48
CA THR A 65 -2.87 9.78 16.86
C THR A 65 -1.37 9.42 16.90
N LYS A 66 -0.96 8.36 16.17
CA LYS A 66 0.44 7.91 16.14
C LYS A 66 1.39 8.97 15.57
N LEU A 67 0.98 9.65 14.50
CA LEU A 67 1.79 10.73 13.92
C LEU A 67 1.88 11.94 14.88
N THR A 68 0.79 12.24 15.59
CA THR A 68 0.78 13.30 16.64
C THR A 68 1.74 12.97 17.76
N ASP A 69 1.72 11.73 18.25
CA ASP A 69 2.63 11.27 19.32
C ASP A 69 4.10 11.36 18.91
N VAL A 70 4.42 11.03 17.65
CA VAL A 70 5.78 11.18 17.11
C VAL A 70 6.20 12.64 17.06
N ILE A 71 5.33 13.52 16.56
CA ILE A 71 5.64 14.95 16.41
C ILE A 71 5.85 15.61 17.77
N ASN A 72 5.06 15.23 18.77
CA ASN A 72 5.09 15.77 20.12
C ASN A 72 6.07 15.04 21.07
N GLU A 73 6.73 13.98 20.57
CA GLU A 73 7.63 13.13 21.38
C GLU A 73 6.93 12.54 22.63
N THR A 74 5.62 12.20 22.49
CA THR A 74 4.76 11.68 23.57
C THR A 74 4.49 10.18 23.48
N MET A 75 5.07 9.48 22.50
CA MET A 75 4.79 8.06 22.27
C MET A 75 5.41 7.18 23.35
N ASN A 76 4.57 6.50 24.14
CA ASN A 76 5.00 5.56 25.18
C ASN A 76 5.12 4.12 24.63
N ASP A 77 4.01 3.55 24.12
CA ASP A 77 3.97 2.23 23.52
C ASP A 77 3.51 2.33 22.06
N PRO A 78 4.40 2.05 21.11
CA PRO A 78 4.09 2.15 19.69
C PRO A 78 3.05 1.11 19.22
N THR A 79 2.79 0.07 20.02
CA THR A 79 1.88 -1.02 19.63
C THR A 79 0.43 -0.82 20.06
N VAL A 80 0.17 0.08 20.99
CA VAL A 80 -1.19 0.39 21.43
C VAL A 80 -2.01 0.92 20.24
N GLY A 81 -3.23 0.41 20.06
CA GLY A 81 -4.12 0.78 18.95
C GLY A 81 -3.88 -0.01 17.66
N ILE A 82 -2.94 -0.97 17.64
CA ILE A 82 -2.86 -1.95 16.56
C ILE A 82 -4.05 -2.90 16.71
N LEU A 83 -4.85 -2.99 15.67
CA LEU A 83 -6.01 -3.87 15.59
C LEU A 83 -5.60 -5.21 14.95
N HIS A 84 -6.14 -6.32 15.46
CA HIS A 84 -5.85 -7.66 14.96
C HIS A 84 -7.04 -8.21 14.19
N HIS A 85 -6.83 -8.62 12.95
CA HIS A 85 -7.88 -9.19 12.10
C HIS A 85 -7.79 -10.72 12.04
N ASP A 86 -8.95 -11.39 12.02
CA ASP A 86 -9.06 -12.86 12.03
C ASP A 86 -8.33 -13.55 10.87
N GLU A 87 -8.10 -12.86 9.75
CA GLU A 87 -7.34 -13.37 8.61
C GLU A 87 -5.81 -13.21 8.77
N GLY A 88 -5.32 -12.93 9.99
CA GLY A 88 -3.90 -12.95 10.36
C GLY A 88 -3.10 -11.72 9.94
N VAL A 89 -3.76 -10.59 9.73
CA VAL A 89 -3.11 -9.29 9.51
C VAL A 89 -3.40 -8.33 10.66
N ASP A 90 -2.45 -7.45 10.94
CA ASP A 90 -2.61 -6.35 11.88
C ASP A 90 -2.90 -5.06 11.11
N LEU A 91 -3.58 -4.10 11.75
CA LEU A 91 -3.98 -2.83 11.16
C LEU A 91 -3.70 -1.65 12.09
N ILE A 92 -3.08 -0.60 11.56
CA ILE A 92 -3.21 0.75 12.08
C ILE A 92 -4.35 1.43 11.32
N PRO A 93 -5.46 1.74 12.01
CA PRO A 93 -6.64 2.32 11.36
C PRO A 93 -6.49 3.80 11.07
N ALA A 94 -7.34 4.34 10.19
CA ALA A 94 -7.52 5.77 9.99
C ALA A 94 -8.99 6.19 10.10
N ASN A 95 -9.17 7.48 10.30
CA ASN A 95 -10.43 8.17 10.25
C ASN A 95 -10.24 9.61 9.73
N LEU A 96 -11.29 10.42 9.76
CA LEU A 96 -11.29 11.80 9.28
C LEU A 96 -10.26 12.71 9.98
N GLU A 97 -9.79 12.37 11.19
CA GLU A 97 -8.75 13.12 11.90
C GLU A 97 -7.45 13.19 11.10
N LEU A 98 -7.18 12.19 10.23
CA LEU A 98 -6.01 12.19 9.36
C LEU A 98 -6.03 13.36 8.35
N SER A 99 -7.20 13.92 8.03
CA SER A 99 -7.30 15.14 7.21
C SER A 99 -6.71 16.36 7.93
N ALA A 100 -6.95 16.48 9.26
CA ALA A 100 -6.35 17.55 10.05
C ALA A 100 -4.82 17.37 10.18
N MET A 101 -4.34 16.13 10.18
CA MET A 101 -2.92 15.82 10.23
C MET A 101 -2.16 16.34 8.99
N GLU A 102 -2.78 16.41 7.80
CA GLU A 102 -2.19 17.05 6.62
C GLU A 102 -1.74 18.49 6.92
N PHE A 103 -2.55 19.27 7.65
CA PHE A 103 -2.22 20.64 8.02
C PHE A 103 -1.19 20.70 9.16
N ASN A 104 -1.29 19.82 10.14
CA ASN A 104 -0.38 19.78 11.28
C ASN A 104 1.05 19.43 10.81
N LEU A 105 1.18 18.47 9.91
CA LEU A 105 2.46 18.08 9.33
C LEU A 105 3.15 19.24 8.61
N VAL A 106 2.42 20.14 7.94
CA VAL A 106 3.04 21.28 7.22
C VAL A 106 3.90 22.15 8.13
N ASN A 107 3.51 22.28 9.40
CA ASN A 107 4.19 23.12 10.39
C ASN A 107 5.15 22.35 11.31
N ALA A 108 5.18 21.01 11.22
CA ALA A 108 6.01 20.18 12.07
C ALA A 108 7.48 20.11 11.61
N MET A 109 8.41 19.99 12.54
CA MET A 109 9.79 19.62 12.24
C MET A 109 9.84 18.16 11.73
N SER A 110 10.74 17.90 10.78
CA SER A 110 10.90 16.55 10.19
C SER A 110 9.59 15.95 9.63
N ARG A 111 8.69 16.81 9.20
CA ARG A 111 7.32 16.51 8.75
C ARG A 111 7.20 15.41 7.69
N GLU A 112 8.25 15.21 6.89
CA GLU A 112 8.27 14.19 5.85
C GLU A 112 8.61 12.79 6.37
N THR A 113 9.05 12.67 7.62
CA THR A 113 9.60 11.42 8.20
C THR A 113 8.86 10.92 9.44
N ALA A 114 7.77 11.57 9.83
CA ALA A 114 7.01 11.19 11.03
C ALA A 114 6.55 9.72 10.99
N LEU A 115 6.01 9.26 9.84
CA LEU A 115 5.60 7.86 9.67
C LEU A 115 6.81 6.92 9.68
N ARG A 116 7.94 7.29 9.08
CA ARG A 116 9.18 6.49 9.16
C ARG A 116 9.63 6.31 10.60
N ASN A 117 9.58 7.37 11.39
CA ASN A 117 9.97 7.33 12.81
C ASN A 117 9.04 6.40 13.59
N TYR A 118 7.71 6.50 13.39
CA TYR A 118 6.76 5.56 13.98
C TYR A 118 7.07 4.11 13.58
N LEU A 119 7.25 3.85 12.28
CA LEU A 119 7.49 2.50 11.79
C LEU A 119 8.82 1.91 12.30
N SER A 120 9.82 2.73 12.61
CA SER A 120 11.08 2.24 13.18
C SER A 120 10.89 1.53 14.51
N GLU A 121 9.87 1.90 15.30
CA GLU A 121 9.55 1.32 16.60
C GLU A 121 8.78 -0.02 16.51
N VAL A 122 8.08 -0.27 15.40
CA VAL A 122 7.22 -1.48 15.28
C VAL A 122 7.70 -2.50 14.26
N LYS A 123 8.53 -2.09 13.29
CA LYS A 123 8.89 -2.92 12.13
C LYS A 123 9.59 -4.24 12.46
N GLU A 124 10.24 -4.36 13.60
CA GLU A 124 10.91 -5.61 14.02
C GLU A 124 9.92 -6.75 14.31
N LYS A 125 8.65 -6.42 14.52
CA LYS A 125 7.59 -7.39 14.79
C LYS A 125 7.00 -8.00 13.51
N TYR A 126 7.30 -7.41 12.33
CA TYR A 126 6.66 -7.75 11.05
C TYR A 126 7.67 -8.14 9.98
N ASP A 127 7.23 -8.99 9.05
CA ASP A 127 7.95 -9.30 7.80
C ASP A 127 7.60 -8.28 6.70
N TYR A 128 6.35 -7.82 6.70
CA TYR A 128 5.84 -6.86 5.73
C TYR A 128 4.98 -5.78 6.41
N ILE A 129 5.14 -4.55 5.92
CA ILE A 129 4.25 -3.42 6.22
C ILE A 129 3.70 -2.92 4.89
N LEU A 130 2.37 -2.87 4.74
CA LEU A 130 1.72 -2.32 3.55
C LEU A 130 1.00 -1.03 3.91
N ILE A 131 1.27 0.05 3.18
CA ILE A 131 0.66 1.36 3.41
C ILE A 131 -0.32 1.65 2.29
N ASP A 132 -1.62 1.72 2.60
CA ASP A 132 -2.67 2.14 1.68
C ASP A 132 -2.71 3.66 1.57
N CYS A 133 -2.29 4.21 0.45
CA CYS A 133 -2.17 5.65 0.28
C CYS A 133 -3.47 6.27 -0.26
N MET A 134 -3.83 7.45 0.26
CA MET A 134 -4.90 8.27 -0.29
C MET A 134 -4.64 8.66 -1.77
N PRO A 135 -5.69 9.01 -2.55
CA PRO A 135 -5.54 9.41 -3.95
C PRO A 135 -5.05 10.88 -4.10
N SER A 136 -4.00 11.23 -3.41
CA SER A 136 -3.36 12.55 -3.44
C SER A 136 -1.84 12.43 -3.35
N LEU A 137 -1.13 13.53 -3.56
CA LEU A 137 0.32 13.63 -3.36
C LEU A 137 0.65 14.61 -2.22
N GLY A 138 -0.23 14.65 -1.19
CA GLY A 138 -0.07 15.48 0.00
C GLY A 138 0.98 14.95 0.99
N MET A 139 1.04 15.55 2.17
CA MET A 139 2.06 15.25 3.19
C MET A 139 1.94 13.82 3.73
N VAL A 140 0.74 13.27 3.88
CA VAL A 140 0.55 11.88 4.31
C VAL A 140 1.13 10.91 3.27
N THR A 141 0.89 11.15 1.97
CA THR A 141 1.51 10.34 0.90
C THR A 141 3.03 10.50 0.85
N ILE A 142 3.57 11.71 1.07
CA ILE A 142 5.02 11.91 1.17
C ILE A 142 5.59 11.13 2.37
N ASN A 143 4.91 11.12 3.51
CA ASN A 143 5.27 10.30 4.67
C ASN A 143 5.28 8.80 4.34
N ALA A 144 4.26 8.30 3.65
CA ALA A 144 4.20 6.90 3.20
C ALA A 144 5.40 6.56 2.30
N LEU A 145 5.71 7.41 1.31
CA LEU A 145 6.86 7.22 0.41
C LEU A 145 8.20 7.36 1.14
N SER A 146 8.26 8.24 2.15
CA SER A 146 9.44 8.41 2.99
C SER A 146 9.74 7.17 3.81
N ALA A 147 8.71 6.51 4.33
CA ALA A 147 8.81 5.32 5.18
C ALA A 147 8.97 4.01 4.39
N ALA A 148 8.59 3.99 3.11
CA ALA A 148 8.57 2.79 2.30
C ALA A 148 9.94 2.42 1.71
N ASP A 149 10.21 1.11 1.58
CA ASP A 149 11.32 0.58 0.81
C ASP A 149 10.98 0.55 -0.68
N SER A 150 9.69 0.37 -0.98
CA SER A 150 9.23 0.30 -2.36
C SER A 150 7.77 0.72 -2.55
N VAL A 151 7.40 0.96 -3.82
CA VAL A 151 6.05 1.35 -4.23
C VAL A 151 5.51 0.33 -5.21
N ILE A 152 4.27 -0.13 -4.98
CA ILE A 152 3.45 -0.81 -5.97
C ILE A 152 2.41 0.18 -6.47
N ILE A 153 2.22 0.27 -7.79
CA ILE A 153 1.31 1.21 -8.42
C ILE A 153 0.16 0.44 -9.08
N PRO A 154 -1.02 0.32 -8.43
CA PRO A 154 -2.20 -0.22 -9.07
C PRO A 154 -2.68 0.71 -10.19
N VAL A 155 -2.93 0.18 -11.39
CA VAL A 155 -3.34 0.94 -12.58
C VAL A 155 -4.54 0.27 -13.21
N GLN A 156 -5.64 1.01 -13.34
CA GLN A 156 -6.85 0.52 -14.00
C GLN A 156 -6.67 0.45 -15.53
N ALA A 157 -6.98 -0.72 -16.11
CA ALA A 157 -6.83 -0.97 -17.55
C ALA A 157 -7.99 -0.43 -18.42
N GLN A 158 -8.64 0.67 -18.03
CA GLN A 158 -9.79 1.23 -18.75
C GLN A 158 -9.52 2.62 -19.36
N TYR A 159 -8.62 3.38 -18.77
CA TYR A 159 -8.26 4.72 -19.26
C TYR A 159 -6.90 5.11 -18.70
N LEU A 160 -6.04 5.62 -19.57
CA LEU A 160 -4.70 6.10 -19.19
C LEU A 160 -4.75 7.60 -18.86
N PRO A 161 -4.77 8.00 -17.60
CA PRO A 161 -4.42 9.37 -17.27
C PRO A 161 -2.89 9.47 -17.24
N ALA A 162 -2.27 9.53 -18.42
CA ALA A 162 -0.80 9.65 -18.55
C ALA A 162 -0.24 10.76 -17.66
N LYS A 163 -0.98 11.85 -17.52
CA LYS A 163 -0.62 13.01 -16.69
C LYS A 163 -0.52 12.65 -15.20
N GLY A 164 -1.50 11.93 -14.64
CA GLY A 164 -1.49 11.54 -13.22
C GLY A 164 -0.37 10.53 -12.90
N MET A 165 -0.14 9.57 -13.80
CA MET A 165 0.96 8.61 -13.64
C MET A 165 2.32 9.31 -13.70
N THR A 166 2.51 10.24 -14.63
CA THR A 166 3.74 11.04 -14.73
C THR A 166 3.98 11.86 -13.46
N GLN A 167 2.95 12.50 -12.91
CA GLN A 167 3.06 13.26 -11.67
C GLN A 167 3.45 12.37 -10.48
N LEU A 168 2.85 11.19 -10.36
CA LEU A 168 3.20 10.22 -9.32
C LEU A 168 4.67 9.79 -9.43
N VAL A 169 5.12 9.38 -10.62
CA VAL A 169 6.51 8.97 -10.86
C VAL A 169 7.49 10.11 -10.57
N GLN A 170 7.16 11.35 -10.95
CA GLN A 170 7.95 12.53 -10.61
C GLN A 170 8.02 12.76 -9.09
N THR A 171 6.90 12.60 -8.38
CA THR A 171 6.87 12.74 -6.91
C THR A 171 7.71 11.66 -6.24
N ILE A 172 7.57 10.39 -6.64
CA ILE A 172 8.42 9.30 -6.15
C ILE A 172 9.90 9.60 -6.39
N SER A 173 10.24 10.10 -7.58
CA SER A 173 11.62 10.48 -7.94
C SER A 173 12.15 11.62 -7.06
N ARG A 174 11.32 12.63 -6.73
CA ARG A 174 11.69 13.74 -5.82
C ARG A 174 11.91 13.24 -4.40
N VAL A 175 11.01 12.40 -3.87
CA VAL A 175 11.16 11.78 -2.55
C VAL A 175 12.43 10.93 -2.51
N LYS A 176 12.66 10.08 -3.51
CA LYS A 176 13.89 9.30 -3.63
C LYS A 176 15.14 10.15 -3.59
N LYS A 177 15.17 11.25 -4.35
CA LYS A 177 16.36 12.12 -4.44
C LYS A 177 16.64 12.89 -3.16
N ARG A 178 15.59 13.30 -2.41
CA ARG A 178 15.74 14.28 -1.33
C ARG A 178 15.52 13.72 0.08
N ILE A 179 14.72 12.65 0.22
CA ILE A 179 14.23 12.19 1.52
C ILE A 179 14.56 10.72 1.76
N ASN A 180 14.33 9.85 0.75
CA ASN A 180 14.49 8.39 0.86
C ASN A 180 15.27 7.82 -0.34
N PRO A 181 16.59 7.88 -0.36
CA PRO A 181 17.42 7.39 -1.48
C PRO A 181 17.21 5.91 -1.79
N GLY A 182 16.79 5.11 -0.81
CA GLY A 182 16.50 3.68 -0.95
C GLY A 182 15.20 3.35 -1.69
N LEU A 183 14.28 4.32 -1.82
CA LEU A 183 12.96 4.11 -2.41
C LEU A 183 13.05 3.60 -3.85
N LYS A 184 12.30 2.53 -4.15
CA LYS A 184 12.23 1.91 -5.48
C LYS A 184 10.78 1.75 -5.90
N ILE A 185 10.50 1.71 -7.21
CA ILE A 185 9.22 1.27 -7.73
C ILE A 185 9.34 -0.23 -8.01
N ASP A 186 8.58 -1.06 -7.28
CA ASP A 186 8.57 -2.52 -7.48
C ASP A 186 7.85 -2.89 -8.77
N GLY A 187 6.81 -2.15 -9.15
CA GLY A 187 6.11 -2.35 -10.40
C GLY A 187 4.71 -1.75 -10.46
N MET A 188 4.12 -1.84 -11.65
CA MET A 188 2.71 -1.53 -11.91
C MET A 188 1.90 -2.81 -11.86
N LEU A 189 0.79 -2.81 -11.11
CA LEU A 189 -0.22 -3.87 -11.09
C LEU A 189 -1.43 -3.43 -11.88
N LEU A 190 -1.73 -4.13 -12.97
CA LEU A 190 -2.96 -3.89 -13.71
C LEU A 190 -4.16 -4.40 -12.93
N THR A 191 -5.14 -3.54 -12.72
CA THR A 191 -6.35 -3.83 -11.96
C THR A 191 -7.60 -3.59 -12.79
N LEU A 192 -8.73 -4.19 -12.36
CA LEU A 192 -10.03 -4.04 -13.01
C LEU A 192 -9.96 -4.32 -14.52
N VAL A 193 -9.22 -5.38 -14.88
CA VAL A 193 -8.99 -5.75 -16.29
C VAL A 193 -10.15 -6.56 -16.81
N ASP A 194 -10.81 -6.08 -17.88
CA ASP A 194 -11.65 -6.91 -18.74
C ASP A 194 -10.84 -7.29 -19.99
N SER A 195 -10.23 -8.47 -19.94
CA SER A 195 -9.34 -8.98 -21.00
C SER A 195 -10.02 -9.17 -22.35
N ARG A 196 -11.37 -9.15 -22.41
CA ARG A 196 -12.16 -9.29 -23.64
C ARG A 196 -12.20 -7.99 -24.44
N THR A 197 -11.88 -6.85 -23.82
CA THR A 197 -12.00 -5.53 -24.45
C THR A 197 -10.73 -5.10 -25.17
N ASN A 198 -10.88 -4.47 -26.32
CA ASN A 198 -9.76 -3.85 -27.04
C ASN A 198 -9.17 -2.67 -26.25
N LEU A 199 -10.01 -1.98 -25.48
CA LEU A 199 -9.57 -0.87 -24.62
C LEU A 199 -8.54 -1.34 -23.57
N ALA A 200 -8.76 -2.50 -22.93
CA ALA A 200 -7.78 -3.02 -21.98
C ALA A 200 -6.45 -3.33 -22.66
N LYS A 201 -6.48 -3.94 -23.86
CA LYS A 201 -5.27 -4.26 -24.64
C LYS A 201 -4.50 -3.01 -25.02
N SER A 202 -5.17 -2.01 -25.61
CA SER A 202 -4.52 -0.74 -26.00
C SER A 202 -3.98 0.03 -24.80
N THR A 203 -4.67 -0.03 -23.64
CA THR A 203 -4.17 0.59 -22.40
C THR A 203 -2.88 -0.08 -21.90
N VAL A 204 -2.82 -1.41 -21.94
CA VAL A 204 -1.61 -2.17 -21.57
C VAL A 204 -0.44 -1.84 -22.50
N GLU A 205 -0.68 -1.76 -23.80
CA GLU A 205 0.34 -1.39 -24.80
C GLU A 205 0.87 0.02 -24.53
N ALA A 206 -0.02 0.99 -24.35
CA ALA A 206 0.36 2.37 -24.05
C ALA A 206 1.13 2.51 -22.72
N LEU A 207 0.79 1.72 -21.68
CA LEU A 207 1.56 1.67 -20.44
C LEU A 207 2.96 1.10 -20.66
N ARG A 208 3.09 0.05 -21.48
CA ARG A 208 4.40 -0.53 -21.82
C ARG A 208 5.26 0.45 -22.60
N GLU A 209 4.69 1.13 -23.59
CA GLU A 209 5.41 2.12 -24.40
C GLU A 209 5.89 3.31 -23.57
N ASN A 210 5.03 3.87 -22.72
CA ASN A 210 5.35 5.08 -21.97
C ASN A 210 6.20 4.84 -20.71
N PHE A 211 6.04 3.70 -20.04
CA PHE A 211 6.66 3.46 -18.73
C PHE A 211 7.44 2.14 -18.65
N GLY A 212 7.24 1.19 -19.59
CA GLY A 212 7.78 -0.16 -19.49
C GLY A 212 9.32 -0.25 -19.53
N SER A 213 9.99 0.75 -20.08
CA SER A 213 11.46 0.85 -20.04
C SER A 213 12.01 1.22 -18.66
N GLN A 214 11.18 1.85 -17.80
CA GLN A 214 11.60 2.37 -16.49
C GLN A 214 10.95 1.65 -15.32
N ILE A 215 9.72 1.13 -15.51
CA ILE A 215 8.91 0.52 -14.46
C ILE A 215 8.46 -0.86 -14.91
N LYS A 216 8.80 -1.87 -14.12
CA LYS A 216 8.32 -3.25 -14.29
C LYS A 216 6.80 -3.28 -14.27
N MET A 217 6.17 -4.05 -15.15
CA MET A 217 4.78 -4.47 -15.02
C MET A 217 4.73 -5.88 -14.44
N TYR A 218 3.90 -6.10 -13.42
CA TYR A 218 3.64 -7.45 -12.92
C TYR A 218 3.01 -8.30 -14.01
N ARG A 219 3.32 -9.60 -14.02
CA ARG A 219 2.74 -10.55 -14.99
C ARG A 219 1.27 -10.80 -14.70
N THR A 220 0.96 -10.87 -13.41
CA THR A 220 -0.42 -11.01 -12.92
C THR A 220 -1.17 -9.70 -13.11
N TYR A 221 -2.43 -9.80 -13.51
CA TYR A 221 -3.39 -8.70 -13.48
C TYR A 221 -4.62 -9.10 -12.67
N ILE A 222 -5.31 -8.13 -12.09
CA ILE A 222 -6.52 -8.34 -11.30
C ILE A 222 -7.73 -8.10 -12.21
N PRO A 223 -8.53 -9.14 -12.48
CA PRO A 223 -9.72 -9.00 -13.33
C PRO A 223 -10.82 -8.19 -12.62
N ILE A 224 -11.70 -7.58 -13.42
CA ILE A 224 -12.92 -6.98 -12.91
C ILE A 224 -13.84 -8.06 -12.36
N ALA A 225 -14.36 -7.86 -11.13
CA ALA A 225 -15.38 -8.75 -10.56
C ALA A 225 -16.23 -7.98 -9.55
N VAL A 226 -17.55 -8.14 -9.64
CA VAL A 226 -18.52 -7.53 -8.73
C VAL A 226 -18.28 -7.96 -7.31
N LYS A 227 -17.98 -9.23 -7.09
CA LYS A 227 -17.75 -9.81 -5.75
C LYS A 227 -16.52 -9.24 -5.03
N ALA A 228 -15.52 -8.77 -5.79
CA ALA A 228 -14.39 -8.07 -5.19
C ALA A 228 -14.78 -6.69 -4.60
N ALA A 229 -15.83 -6.06 -5.13
CA ALA A 229 -16.38 -4.83 -4.55
C ALA A 229 -17.25 -5.10 -3.32
N GLU A 230 -17.89 -6.27 -3.26
CA GLU A 230 -18.75 -6.66 -2.12
C GLU A 230 -17.95 -7.00 -0.86
N THR A 231 -16.68 -7.40 -0.98
CA THR A 231 -15.81 -7.78 0.16
C THR A 231 -15.70 -6.67 1.19
N SER A 232 -15.62 -5.41 0.76
CA SER A 232 -15.52 -4.25 1.65
C SER A 232 -16.71 -4.11 2.58
N SER A 233 -17.92 -4.46 2.13
CA SER A 233 -19.13 -4.44 2.97
C SER A 233 -19.17 -5.55 4.02
N LYS A 234 -18.39 -6.61 3.82
CA LYS A 234 -18.38 -7.82 4.65
C LYS A 234 -17.20 -7.89 5.63
N GLY A 235 -16.26 -6.96 5.56
CA GLY A 235 -15.08 -6.97 6.42
C GLY A 235 -14.19 -8.20 6.18
N LYS A 236 -14.06 -8.66 4.93
CA LYS A 236 -13.32 -9.89 4.57
C LYS A 236 -12.51 -9.69 3.30
N SER A 237 -11.38 -10.41 3.22
CA SER A 237 -10.63 -10.51 1.97
C SER A 237 -11.41 -11.31 0.92
N ILE A 238 -10.95 -11.23 -0.34
CA ILE A 238 -11.48 -12.08 -1.41
C ILE A 238 -11.22 -13.58 -1.15
N PHE A 239 -10.17 -13.90 -0.41
CA PHE A 239 -9.84 -15.29 -0.06
C PHE A 239 -10.87 -15.91 0.88
N ALA A 240 -11.36 -15.16 1.86
CA ALA A 240 -12.40 -15.62 2.79
C ALA A 240 -13.80 -15.48 2.20
N TYR A 241 -14.05 -14.44 1.39
CA TYR A 241 -15.38 -14.18 0.82
C TYR A 241 -15.72 -15.09 -0.36
N GLU A 242 -14.77 -15.30 -1.29
CA GLU A 242 -14.95 -16.14 -2.48
C GLU A 242 -13.68 -16.90 -2.83
N PRO A 243 -13.33 -17.90 -2.01
CA PRO A 243 -12.17 -18.75 -2.25
C PRO A 243 -12.33 -19.48 -3.59
N GLY A 244 -11.31 -19.44 -4.43
CA GLY A 244 -11.36 -20.09 -5.76
C GLY A 244 -11.89 -19.24 -6.90
N SER A 245 -12.38 -18.01 -6.64
CA SER A 245 -12.71 -17.05 -7.70
C SER A 245 -11.49 -16.69 -8.55
N THR A 246 -11.74 -16.14 -9.73
CA THR A 246 -10.66 -15.65 -10.61
C THR A 246 -9.83 -14.55 -9.94
N VAL A 247 -10.47 -13.68 -9.15
CA VAL A 247 -9.79 -12.62 -8.41
C VAL A 247 -8.97 -13.18 -7.26
N SER A 248 -9.48 -14.17 -6.50
CA SER A 248 -8.74 -14.85 -5.45
C SER A 248 -7.47 -15.51 -5.99
N LYS A 249 -7.60 -16.23 -7.13
CA LYS A 249 -6.44 -16.82 -7.83
C LYS A 249 -5.45 -15.76 -8.31
N ALA A 250 -5.93 -14.65 -8.86
CA ALA A 250 -5.07 -13.56 -9.30
C ALA A 250 -4.28 -12.96 -8.14
N TYR A 251 -4.90 -12.68 -6.99
CA TYR A 251 -4.17 -12.18 -5.83
C TYR A 251 -3.20 -13.23 -5.24
N THR A 252 -3.52 -14.53 -5.32
CA THR A 252 -2.58 -15.59 -4.96
C THR A 252 -1.32 -15.53 -5.83
N GLU A 253 -1.46 -15.45 -7.14
CA GLU A 253 -0.31 -15.36 -8.06
C GLU A 253 0.46 -14.04 -7.88
N PHE A 254 -0.24 -12.93 -7.70
CA PHE A 254 0.40 -11.64 -7.40
C PHE A 254 1.23 -11.68 -6.11
N THR A 255 0.70 -12.29 -5.05
CA THR A 255 1.43 -12.50 -3.78
C THR A 255 2.73 -13.29 -4.01
N LYS A 256 2.66 -14.37 -4.82
CA LYS A 256 3.85 -15.14 -5.18
C LYS A 256 4.89 -14.31 -5.95
N GLU A 257 4.45 -13.45 -6.87
CA GLU A 257 5.37 -12.54 -7.60
C GLU A 257 6.06 -11.57 -6.64
N VAL A 258 5.33 -10.98 -5.70
CA VAL A 258 5.89 -10.04 -4.69
C VAL A 258 6.91 -10.74 -3.80
N LEU A 259 6.63 -11.96 -3.35
CA LEU A 259 7.55 -12.77 -2.55
C LEU A 259 8.81 -13.16 -3.33
N ALA A 260 8.66 -13.53 -4.62
CA ALA A 260 9.80 -13.90 -5.46
C ALA A 260 10.75 -12.71 -5.70
N ASP A 261 10.21 -11.51 -5.89
CA ASP A 261 10.99 -10.29 -6.05
C ASP A 261 11.76 -9.94 -4.76
N GLY A 262 11.16 -10.15 -3.59
CA GLY A 262 11.83 -9.98 -2.29
C GLY A 262 13.07 -10.88 -2.18
N ARG A 263 12.92 -12.19 -2.41
CA ARG A 263 14.00 -13.18 -2.33
C ARG A 263 15.16 -12.92 -3.30
N LYS A 264 14.87 -12.43 -4.51
CA LYS A 264 15.92 -12.07 -5.49
C LYS A 264 16.77 -10.91 -5.00
N LYS A 265 16.15 -9.91 -4.38
CA LYS A 265 16.85 -8.74 -3.83
C LYS A 265 17.74 -9.11 -2.64
N GLU A 266 17.26 -9.96 -1.73
CA GLU A 266 18.06 -10.47 -0.60
C GLU A 266 19.31 -11.22 -1.08
N ARG A 267 19.18 -12.08 -2.10
CA ARG A 267 20.34 -12.81 -2.68
C ARG A 267 21.38 -11.89 -3.32
N LEU A 268 20.95 -10.83 -4.02
CA LEU A 268 21.87 -9.87 -4.63
C LEU A 268 22.65 -9.10 -3.55
N HIS A 269 22.00 -8.63 -2.50
CA HIS A 269 22.66 -7.91 -1.40
C HIS A 269 23.63 -8.82 -0.62
N SER A 270 23.31 -10.11 -0.46
CA SER A 270 24.21 -11.07 0.20
C SER A 270 25.43 -11.43 -0.64
N HIS A 271 25.38 -11.25 -1.97
CA HIS A 271 26.53 -11.43 -2.87
C HIS A 271 27.43 -10.18 -2.96
N GLU A 272 26.86 -8.98 -2.81
CA GLU A 272 27.63 -7.72 -2.79
C GLU A 272 28.33 -7.45 -1.45
N ALA A 273 27.89 -8.10 -0.37
CA ALA A 273 28.47 -7.98 0.97
C ALA A 273 29.57 -9.01 1.28
N ARG A 274 29.94 -9.85 0.31
CA ARG A 274 31.07 -10.81 0.37
C ARG A 274 32.20 -10.35 -0.53
#